data_d2c563f78463bfc5f4092c56a40f9953
#
_entry.id   d2c563f78463bfc5f4092c56a40f9953
#
_cell.length_a   1.000
_cell.length_b   1.000
_cell.length_c   1.000
_cell.angle_alpha   90.00
_cell.angle_beta   90.00
_cell.angle_gamma   90.00
#
_symmetry.space_group_name_H-M   'P 1'
#
loop_
_entity.id
_entity.type
_entity.pdbx_description
1 polymer ?
#
loop_
_entity_poly.entity_id
_entity_poly.type
_entity_poly.pdbx_seq_one_letter_code
_entity_poly.pdbx_strand_id
1 'polypeptide(L)'
;IGSQKGLIEADEAAMIFKVFQLNDLKAKDLMIPRVSAPCLDGSSNLDEISKLIMSDSSPWWVILGDKVDKIQGVVKREKMLAELINGENKKLLSEICEPVDYIPEMIKADQLLTQFDKDHKGVKVVVDEFGGFVGIIGAEAVLSVLAGWWKNKS
;
A
#
# COMPACT_ATOMS: atom_id res chain seq x y z
N ILE A 1 33.60 21.86 17.58
CA ILE A 1 33.39 21.66 16.14
C ILE A 1 33.71 20.21 15.75
N GLY A 2 34.82 19.68 16.21
CA GLY A 2 35.20 18.30 15.89
C GLY A 2 34.23 17.27 16.40
N SER A 3 33.71 17.44 17.62
CA SER A 3 32.75 16.50 18.20
C SER A 3 31.38 16.56 17.52
N GLN A 4 30.96 17.77 17.11
CA GLN A 4 29.72 17.93 16.35
C GLN A 4 29.84 17.30 14.96
N LYS A 5 30.98 17.48 14.33
CA LYS A 5 31.23 16.90 13.03
C LYS A 5 31.25 15.36 13.11
N GLY A 6 31.89 14.81 14.16
CA GLY A 6 31.90 13.37 14.39
C GLY A 6 30.52 12.79 14.64
N LEU A 7 29.67 13.51 15.38
CA LEU A 7 28.29 13.09 15.65
C LEU A 7 27.47 13.11 14.35
N ILE A 8 27.62 14.15 13.54
CA ILE A 8 26.93 14.25 12.24
C ILE A 8 27.36 13.10 11.34
N GLU A 9 28.65 12.82 11.28
CA GLU A 9 29.17 11.73 10.47
C GLU A 9 28.65 10.35 10.93
N ALA A 10 28.53 10.15 12.24
CA ALA A 10 27.97 8.93 12.77
C ALA A 10 26.49 8.78 12.40
N ASP A 11 25.71 9.87 12.49
CA ASP A 11 24.32 9.88 12.10
C ASP A 11 24.15 9.64 10.60
N GLU A 12 24.99 10.28 9.79
CA GLU A 12 24.99 10.08 8.35
C GLU A 12 25.32 8.63 7.99
N ALA A 13 26.32 8.05 8.64
CA ALA A 13 26.67 6.65 8.44
C ALA A 13 25.53 5.72 8.80
N ALA A 14 24.82 5.99 9.90
CA ALA A 14 23.67 5.20 10.31
C ALA A 14 22.53 5.32 9.31
N MET A 15 22.29 6.52 8.79
CA MET A 15 21.28 6.74 7.75
C MET A 15 21.65 6.02 6.46
N ILE A 16 22.91 6.11 6.04
CA ILE A 16 23.40 5.43 4.86
C ILE A 16 23.24 3.92 4.99
N PHE A 17 23.61 3.39 6.14
CA PHE A 17 23.44 1.97 6.43
C PHE A 17 21.98 1.55 6.31
N LYS A 18 21.07 2.37 6.85
CA LYS A 18 19.63 2.08 6.79
C LYS A 18 19.10 2.19 5.36
N VAL A 19 19.60 3.15 4.58
CA VAL A 19 19.25 3.27 3.16
C VAL A 19 19.70 2.01 2.41
N PHE A 20 20.89 1.50 2.69
CA PHE A 20 21.36 0.25 2.08
C PHE A 20 20.46 -0.93 2.48
N GLN A 21 20.04 -1.01 3.73
CA GLN A 21 19.08 -2.03 4.17
C GLN A 21 17.76 -1.89 3.42
N LEU A 22 17.30 -0.65 3.24
CA LEU A 22 16.09 -0.37 2.49
C LEU A 22 16.23 -0.81 1.03
N ASN A 23 17.42 -0.61 0.43
CA ASN A 23 17.68 -1.03 -0.94
C ASN A 23 17.73 -2.55 -1.11
N ASP A 24 18.01 -3.27 -0.03
CA ASP A 24 17.96 -4.74 -0.05
C ASP A 24 16.53 -5.25 0.02
N LEU A 25 15.59 -4.42 0.48
CA LEU A 25 14.18 -4.78 0.53
C LEU A 25 13.52 -4.55 -0.82
N LYS A 26 12.59 -5.42 -1.14
CA LYS A 26 11.79 -5.36 -2.36
C LYS A 26 10.32 -5.23 -2.02
N ALA A 27 9.51 -4.88 -3.01
CA ALA A 27 8.07 -4.77 -2.80
C ALA A 27 7.49 -6.04 -2.18
N LYS A 28 7.95 -7.21 -2.63
CA LYS A 28 7.48 -8.50 -2.08
C LYS A 28 7.72 -8.64 -0.59
N ASP A 29 8.75 -7.98 -0.05
CA ASP A 29 9.07 -8.03 1.38
C ASP A 29 8.21 -7.07 2.20
N LEU A 30 7.66 -6.04 1.58
CA LEU A 30 6.89 -4.99 2.23
C LEU A 30 5.39 -5.07 1.98
N MET A 31 4.97 -5.83 0.98
CA MET A 31 3.57 -5.91 0.59
C MET A 31 2.73 -6.71 1.59
N ILE A 32 1.42 -6.48 1.53
CA ILE A 32 0.45 -7.38 2.11
C ILE A 32 0.19 -8.44 1.05
N PRO A 33 0.50 -9.72 1.30
CA PRO A 33 0.32 -10.76 0.29
C PRO A 33 -1.15 -10.95 -0.05
N ARG A 34 -1.41 -11.42 -1.26
CA ARG A 34 -2.76 -11.60 -1.80
C ARG A 34 -3.71 -12.32 -0.84
N VAL A 35 -3.22 -13.37 -0.18
CA VAL A 35 -4.05 -14.17 0.74
C VAL A 35 -4.54 -13.35 1.95
N SER A 36 -3.88 -12.27 2.28
CA SER A 36 -4.23 -11.40 3.40
C SER A 36 -4.70 -10.01 2.95
N ALA A 37 -4.61 -9.71 1.66
CA ALA A 37 -4.98 -8.41 1.14
C ALA A 37 -6.49 -8.19 1.22
N PRO A 38 -6.94 -6.99 1.63
CA PRO A 38 -8.36 -6.69 1.66
C PRO A 38 -8.91 -6.56 0.24
N CYS A 39 -9.74 -7.50 -0.16
CA CYS A 39 -10.30 -7.60 -1.51
C CYS A 39 -11.81 -7.70 -1.44
N LEU A 40 -12.48 -7.10 -2.40
CA LEU A 40 -13.92 -7.16 -2.55
C LEU A 40 -14.28 -7.42 -4.01
N ASP A 41 -15.43 -8.04 -4.23
CA ASP A 41 -15.95 -8.30 -5.56
C ASP A 41 -16.61 -7.03 -6.10
N GLY A 42 -16.23 -6.62 -7.31
CA GLY A 42 -16.77 -5.43 -7.95
C GLY A 42 -18.27 -5.50 -8.23
N SER A 43 -18.83 -6.70 -8.32
CA SER A 43 -20.27 -6.88 -8.53
C SER A 43 -21.08 -6.77 -7.23
N SER A 44 -20.42 -6.70 -6.08
CA SER A 44 -21.09 -6.48 -4.80
C SER A 44 -21.48 -5.03 -4.65
N ASN A 45 -22.58 -4.78 -3.92
CA ASN A 45 -22.96 -3.41 -3.58
C ASN A 45 -22.47 -3.06 -2.17
N LEU A 46 -22.54 -1.78 -1.83
CA LEU A 46 -22.06 -1.28 -0.54
C LEU A 46 -22.78 -1.88 0.64
N ASP A 47 -24.07 -2.16 0.50
CA ASP A 47 -24.85 -2.74 1.59
C ASP A 47 -24.32 -4.13 1.95
N GLU A 48 -24.01 -4.94 0.95
CA GLU A 48 -23.52 -6.31 1.14
C GLU A 48 -22.17 -6.36 1.90
N ILE A 49 -21.32 -5.35 1.74
CA ILE A 49 -19.98 -5.35 2.33
C ILE A 49 -19.86 -4.43 3.55
N SER A 50 -20.95 -3.79 3.96
CA SER A 50 -20.91 -2.77 5.00
C SER A 50 -20.36 -3.30 6.33
N LYS A 51 -20.78 -4.49 6.75
CA LYS A 51 -20.29 -5.09 8.00
C LYS A 51 -18.80 -5.39 7.94
N LEU A 52 -18.33 -5.85 6.79
CA LEU A 52 -16.92 -6.19 6.61
C LEU A 52 -16.03 -4.96 6.74
N ILE A 53 -16.37 -3.87 6.08
CA ILE A 53 -15.56 -2.66 6.16
C ILE A 53 -15.66 -1.95 7.51
N MET A 54 -16.71 -2.21 8.28
CA MET A 54 -16.81 -1.71 9.64
C MET A 54 -15.91 -2.47 10.60
N SER A 55 -15.73 -3.77 10.37
CA SER A 55 -14.91 -4.62 11.23
C SER A 55 -13.43 -4.63 10.84
N ASP A 56 -13.10 -4.29 9.61
CA ASP A 56 -11.73 -4.28 9.09
C ASP A 56 -11.38 -2.86 8.69
N SER A 57 -10.42 -2.25 9.39
CA SER A 57 -10.04 -0.86 9.22
C SER A 57 -9.01 -0.63 8.11
N SER A 58 -8.72 -1.63 7.30
CA SER A 58 -7.79 -1.49 6.18
C SER A 58 -8.15 -0.28 5.33
N PRO A 59 -7.20 0.63 5.06
CA PRO A 59 -7.51 1.90 4.40
C PRO A 59 -7.83 1.75 2.92
N TRP A 60 -7.25 0.76 2.26
CA TRP A 60 -7.45 0.51 0.83
C TRP A 60 -7.96 -0.89 0.59
N TRP A 61 -8.92 -1.01 -0.32
CA TRP A 61 -9.52 -2.29 -0.69
C TRP A 61 -9.38 -2.50 -2.19
N VAL A 62 -8.93 -3.69 -2.56
CA VAL A 62 -8.78 -4.08 -3.98
C VAL A 62 -10.13 -4.57 -4.49
N ILE A 63 -10.54 -4.06 -5.64
CA ILE A 63 -11.80 -4.45 -6.26
C ILE A 63 -11.51 -5.43 -7.39
N LEU A 64 -11.99 -6.64 -7.25
CA LEU A 64 -11.75 -7.73 -8.18
C LEU A 64 -12.87 -7.82 -9.21
N GLY A 65 -12.49 -8.15 -10.46
CA GLY A 65 -13.43 -8.42 -11.53
C GLY A 65 -13.88 -9.87 -11.53
N ASP A 66 -14.44 -10.30 -12.68
CA ASP A 66 -15.01 -11.65 -12.82
C ASP A 66 -13.98 -12.76 -12.69
N LYS A 67 -12.70 -12.46 -12.96
CA LYS A 67 -11.61 -13.42 -12.83
C LYS A 67 -10.75 -13.06 -11.63
N VAL A 68 -10.24 -14.08 -10.96
CA VAL A 68 -9.48 -13.93 -9.70
C VAL A 68 -8.29 -12.99 -9.85
N ASP A 69 -7.67 -12.95 -11.02
CA ASP A 69 -6.48 -12.13 -11.27
C ASP A 69 -6.79 -10.80 -11.94
N LYS A 70 -8.07 -10.53 -12.20
CA LYS A 70 -8.45 -9.28 -12.87
C LYS A 70 -8.86 -8.24 -11.84
N ILE A 71 -8.04 -7.23 -11.69
CA ILE A 71 -8.30 -6.12 -10.78
C ILE A 71 -8.98 -5.00 -11.53
N GLN A 72 -10.12 -4.54 -11.02
CA GLN A 72 -10.84 -3.40 -11.58
C GLN A 72 -10.31 -2.07 -11.06
N GLY A 73 -9.79 -2.08 -9.85
CA GLY A 73 -9.24 -0.88 -9.24
C GLY A 73 -9.13 -1.04 -7.74
N VAL A 74 -9.05 0.08 -7.06
CA VAL A 74 -9.01 0.16 -5.60
C VAL A 74 -10.00 1.19 -5.12
N VAL A 75 -10.42 1.07 -3.85
CA VAL A 75 -11.29 2.06 -3.24
C VAL A 75 -10.84 2.29 -1.80
N LYS A 76 -10.88 3.55 -1.38
CA LYS A 76 -10.60 3.90 0.01
C LYS A 76 -11.76 3.49 0.91
N ARG A 77 -11.44 2.96 2.08
CA ARG A 77 -12.46 2.67 3.09
C ARG A 77 -13.30 3.90 3.41
N GLU A 78 -12.65 5.06 3.52
CA GLU A 78 -13.33 6.34 3.77
C GLU A 78 -14.38 6.65 2.72
N LYS A 79 -14.09 6.38 1.45
CA LYS A 79 -15.04 6.61 0.37
C LYS A 79 -16.24 5.69 0.49
N MET A 80 -16.02 4.41 0.80
CA MET A 80 -17.12 3.47 0.99
C MET A 80 -18.02 3.88 2.15
N LEU A 81 -17.43 4.30 3.26
CA LEU A 81 -18.18 4.77 4.41
C LEU A 81 -18.96 6.04 4.09
N ALA A 82 -18.36 6.98 3.35
CA ALA A 82 -19.03 8.21 2.94
C ALA A 82 -20.25 7.93 2.06
N GLU A 83 -20.11 7.01 1.11
CA GLU A 83 -21.23 6.63 0.24
C GLU A 83 -22.36 5.98 1.06
N LEU A 84 -22.01 5.14 2.02
CA LEU A 84 -23.00 4.52 2.91
C LEU A 84 -23.74 5.56 3.74
N ILE A 85 -23.03 6.55 4.27
CA ILE A 85 -23.62 7.64 5.06
C ILE A 85 -24.58 8.45 4.18
N ASN A 86 -24.25 8.62 2.89
CA ASN A 86 -25.10 9.34 1.95
C ASN A 86 -26.28 8.51 1.42
N GLY A 87 -26.44 7.28 1.89
CA GLY A 87 -27.54 6.43 1.50
C GLY A 87 -27.37 5.70 0.18
N GLU A 88 -26.16 5.68 -0.37
CA GLU A 88 -25.86 5.04 -1.66
C GLU A 88 -25.58 3.55 -1.52
N ASN A 89 -26.45 2.85 -0.77
CA ASN A 89 -26.23 1.46 -0.37
C ASN A 89 -26.20 0.48 -1.53
N LYS A 90 -26.86 0.82 -2.63
CA LYS A 90 -26.95 -0.08 -3.79
C LYS A 90 -25.89 0.13 -4.84
N LYS A 91 -25.03 1.13 -4.67
CA LYS A 91 -23.91 1.34 -5.59
C LYS A 91 -23.00 0.13 -5.60
N LEU A 92 -22.57 -0.27 -6.80
CA LEU A 92 -21.62 -1.37 -6.97
C LEU A 92 -20.20 -0.85 -6.72
N LEU A 93 -19.36 -1.71 -6.18
CA LEU A 93 -17.97 -1.36 -5.92
C LEU A 93 -17.23 -1.05 -7.22
N SER A 94 -17.58 -1.72 -8.31
CA SER A 94 -17.03 -1.42 -9.63
C SER A 94 -17.32 0.01 -10.10
N GLU A 95 -18.41 0.60 -9.64
CA GLU A 95 -18.78 1.97 -10.02
C GLU A 95 -17.98 3.04 -9.27
N ILE A 96 -17.47 2.72 -8.09
CA ILE A 96 -16.80 3.70 -7.23
C ILE A 96 -15.30 3.48 -7.11
N CYS A 97 -14.77 2.37 -7.65
CA CYS A 97 -13.35 2.12 -7.60
C CYS A 97 -12.59 3.06 -8.54
N GLU A 98 -11.33 3.29 -8.24
CA GLU A 98 -10.46 4.14 -9.02
C GLU A 98 -9.28 3.33 -9.56
N PRO A 99 -8.67 3.78 -10.66
CA PRO A 99 -7.50 3.09 -11.20
C PRO A 99 -6.37 3.02 -10.20
N VAL A 100 -5.54 1.99 -10.31
CA VAL A 100 -4.37 1.79 -9.45
C VAL A 100 -3.18 1.41 -10.32
N ASP A 101 -2.00 1.85 -9.91
CA ASP A 101 -0.77 1.49 -10.60
C ASP A 101 -0.27 0.13 -10.15
N TYR A 102 0.40 -0.56 -11.06
CA TYR A 102 0.98 -1.88 -10.83
C TYR A 102 2.50 -1.75 -10.72
N ILE A 103 3.08 -2.49 -9.80
CA ILE A 103 4.53 -2.55 -9.66
C ILE A 103 4.98 -4.00 -9.61
N PRO A 104 6.20 -4.29 -10.15
CA PRO A 104 6.75 -5.64 -10.03
C PRO A 104 7.13 -5.96 -8.59
N GLU A 105 6.95 -7.21 -8.19
CA GLU A 105 7.26 -7.66 -6.83
C GLU A 105 8.75 -7.50 -6.50
N MET A 106 9.61 -7.46 -7.50
CA MET A 106 11.06 -7.36 -7.33
C MET A 106 11.59 -5.92 -7.33
N ILE A 107 10.72 -4.92 -7.44
CA ILE A 107 11.16 -3.52 -7.38
C ILE A 107 11.77 -3.22 -6.01
N LYS A 108 12.88 -2.49 -6.01
CA LYS A 108 13.56 -2.14 -4.76
C LYS A 108 12.82 -1.03 -4.02
N ALA A 109 12.96 -1.03 -2.71
CA ALA A 109 12.23 -0.09 -1.84
C ALA A 109 12.53 1.37 -2.15
N ASP A 110 13.77 1.71 -2.52
CA ASP A 110 14.13 3.07 -2.89
C ASP A 110 13.41 3.55 -4.15
N GLN A 111 13.32 2.67 -5.16
CA GLN A 111 12.57 2.96 -6.39
C GLN A 111 11.06 3.08 -6.09
N LEU A 112 10.57 2.25 -5.19
CA LEU A 112 9.18 2.27 -4.77
C LEU A 112 8.83 3.60 -4.09
N LEU A 113 9.70 4.09 -3.22
CA LEU A 113 9.53 5.41 -2.59
C LEU A 113 9.38 6.51 -3.62
N THR A 114 10.24 6.50 -4.66
CA THR A 114 10.18 7.48 -5.73
C THR A 114 8.85 7.44 -6.45
N GLN A 115 8.31 6.25 -6.69
CA GLN A 115 7.02 6.11 -7.36
C GLN A 115 5.87 6.60 -6.51
N PHE A 116 5.89 6.37 -5.20
CA PHE A 116 4.88 6.90 -4.31
C PHE A 116 4.91 8.43 -4.24
N ASP A 117 6.09 9.00 -4.27
CA ASP A 117 6.24 10.46 -4.27
C ASP A 117 5.61 11.09 -5.51
N LYS A 118 5.69 10.45 -6.66
CA LYS A 118 5.11 10.95 -7.91
C LYS A 118 3.60 10.81 -7.98
N ASP A 119 3.05 9.77 -7.37
CA ASP A 119 1.67 9.35 -7.60
C ASP A 119 0.68 9.88 -6.56
N HIS A 120 1.05 10.27 -5.42
CA HIS A 120 0.17 10.76 -4.34
C HIS A 120 -0.96 9.81 -3.90
N LYS A 121 -1.15 8.68 -4.57
CA LYS A 121 -2.21 7.72 -4.25
C LYS A 121 -1.69 6.70 -3.25
N GLY A 122 -1.18 6.73 -2.35
CA GLY A 122 -0.70 5.91 -1.27
C GLY A 122 -0.82 4.38 -1.37
N VAL A 123 -1.19 3.81 -2.52
CA VAL A 123 -1.32 2.36 -2.69
C VAL A 123 -0.95 1.93 -4.11
N LYS A 124 -0.36 0.74 -4.22
CA LYS A 124 -0.04 0.11 -5.51
C LYS A 124 -0.33 -1.38 -5.43
N VAL A 125 -0.68 -1.96 -6.58
CA VAL A 125 -0.86 -3.41 -6.71
C VAL A 125 0.46 -4.02 -7.11
N VAL A 126 0.84 -5.10 -6.44
CA VAL A 126 2.09 -5.81 -6.72
C VAL A 126 1.79 -7.02 -7.60
N VAL A 127 2.56 -7.15 -8.66
CA VAL A 127 2.39 -8.25 -9.63
C VAL A 127 3.69 -9.03 -9.78
N ASP A 128 3.53 -10.30 -10.18
CA ASP A 128 4.67 -11.15 -10.51
C ASP A 128 5.14 -10.89 -11.95
N GLU A 129 6.10 -11.68 -12.41
CA GLU A 129 6.68 -11.55 -13.74
C GLU A 129 5.70 -11.87 -14.87
N PHE A 130 4.59 -12.53 -14.56
CA PHE A 130 3.54 -12.85 -15.51
C PHE A 130 2.35 -11.89 -15.44
N GLY A 131 2.44 -10.86 -14.61
CA GLY A 131 1.36 -9.90 -14.42
C GLY A 131 0.29 -10.36 -13.44
N GLY A 132 0.49 -11.47 -12.73
CA GLY A 132 -0.45 -11.96 -11.75
C GLY A 132 -0.43 -11.16 -10.46
N PHE A 133 -1.58 -10.95 -9.86
CA PHE A 133 -1.73 -10.22 -8.61
C PHE A 133 -1.15 -11.03 -7.44
N VAL A 134 -0.12 -10.52 -6.78
CA VAL A 134 0.52 -11.18 -5.64
C VAL A 134 0.36 -10.43 -4.32
N GLY A 135 -0.02 -9.16 -4.35
CA GLY A 135 -0.24 -8.41 -3.13
C GLY A 135 -0.49 -6.93 -3.38
N ILE A 136 -0.63 -6.18 -2.29
CA ILE A 136 -0.74 -4.72 -2.34
C ILE A 136 0.29 -4.10 -1.41
N ILE A 137 0.69 -2.88 -1.72
CA ILE A 137 1.62 -2.16 -0.88
C ILE A 137 1.15 -0.72 -0.72
N GLY A 138 1.11 -0.26 0.53
CA GLY A 138 0.83 1.13 0.86
C GLY A 138 2.11 1.89 1.12
N ALA A 139 2.09 3.20 0.91
CA ALA A 139 3.22 4.08 1.23
C ALA A 139 3.63 3.94 2.70
N GLU A 140 2.66 3.65 3.55
CA GLU A 140 2.87 3.48 4.99
C GLU A 140 3.83 2.35 5.34
N ALA A 141 3.85 1.29 4.53
CA ALA A 141 4.74 0.14 4.77
C ALA A 141 6.21 0.56 4.72
N VAL A 142 6.56 1.38 3.71
CA VAL A 142 7.93 1.87 3.57
C VAL A 142 8.24 2.89 4.66
N LEU A 143 7.30 3.78 4.95
CA LEU A 143 7.45 4.77 6.02
C LEU A 143 7.60 4.10 7.39
N SER A 144 6.91 2.98 7.63
CA SER A 144 7.02 2.22 8.87
C SER A 144 8.41 1.66 9.09
N VAL A 145 9.07 1.22 8.03
CA VAL A 145 10.46 0.73 8.13
C VAL A 145 11.38 1.87 8.58
N LEU A 146 11.22 3.05 7.97
CA LEU A 146 11.99 4.24 8.35
C LEU A 146 11.68 4.69 9.77
N ALA A 147 10.41 4.70 10.15
CA ALA A 147 9.98 5.09 11.50
C ALA A 147 10.51 4.12 12.55
N GLY A 148 10.53 2.83 12.26
CA GLY A 148 11.11 1.83 13.14
C GLY A 148 12.58 2.06 13.39
N TRP A 149 13.33 2.39 12.35
CA TRP A 149 14.73 2.74 12.49
C TRP A 149 14.90 4.00 13.35
N TRP A 150 14.08 5.02 13.11
CA TRP A 150 14.15 6.28 13.84
C TRP A 150 13.89 6.07 15.34
N LYS A 151 12.91 5.26 15.67
CA LYS A 151 12.60 4.92 17.07
C LYS A 151 13.74 4.18 17.75
N ASN A 152 14.35 3.25 17.04
CA ASN A 152 15.45 2.46 17.60
C ASN A 152 16.69 3.30 17.86
N LYS A 153 16.83 4.44 17.17
CA LYS A 153 17.95 5.34 17.37
C LYS A 153 17.80 6.18 18.64
N SER A 154 16.58 6.51 19.00
CA SER A 154 16.33 7.31 20.19
C SER A 154 16.26 6.43 21.43
#